data_26540f8080e17348595af30129108009
#
_entry.id   26540f8080e17348595af30129108009
#
_cell.length_a   1.000
_cell.length_b   1.000
_cell.length_c   1.000
_cell.angle_alpha   90.00
_cell.angle_beta   90.00
_cell.angle_gamma   90.00
#
_symmetry.space_group_name_H-M   'P 1'
#
loop_
_entity.id
_entity.type
_entity.pdbx_description
1 polymer ?
#
loop_
_entity_poly.entity_id
_entity_poly.type
_entity_poly.pdbx_seq_one_letter_code
_entity_poly.pdbx_strand_id
1 'polypeptide(L)'
;MRKVMSLAAFAVLMSASMALAAEVKMLNKGAEGLMVFQPALVKIEPGDTVKFVASDKSHNAESIKGMLPEGAAPFAGKMNEDVVVTFDKAGVYGVKCMPHYAMGMVALIVVGKPDNLDAAKAAPQSGKAKPAARQTTT
;
A
#
# COMPACT_ATOMS: atom_id res chain seq x y z
N MET A 1 -1.28 -56.02 32.50
CA MET A 1 -0.53 -55.34 31.41
C MET A 1 -1.35 -54.19 30.90
N ARG A 2 -1.04 -52.96 31.34
CA ARG A 2 -1.72 -51.75 30.88
C ARG A 2 -0.94 -51.16 29.69
N LYS A 3 -1.55 -51.16 28.50
CA LYS A 3 -1.01 -50.52 27.32
C LYS A 3 -1.28 -49.02 27.44
N VAL A 4 -0.25 -48.21 27.64
CA VAL A 4 -0.30 -46.74 27.49
C VAL A 4 -0.20 -46.42 26.02
N MET A 5 -1.32 -45.95 25.42
CA MET A 5 -1.31 -45.37 24.11
C MET A 5 -0.85 -43.93 24.24
N SER A 6 0.38 -43.62 23.80
CA SER A 6 0.87 -42.26 23.64
C SER A 6 0.18 -41.61 22.41
N LEU A 7 -0.70 -40.65 22.65
CA LEU A 7 -1.18 -39.75 21.63
C LEU A 7 -0.07 -38.73 21.37
N ALA A 8 0.64 -38.87 20.25
CA ALA A 8 1.50 -37.82 19.73
C ALA A 8 0.62 -36.77 19.09
N ALA A 9 0.47 -35.61 19.76
CA ALA A 9 -0.19 -34.47 19.20
C ALA A 9 0.77 -33.81 18.14
N PHE A 10 0.46 -33.97 16.87
CA PHE A 10 1.15 -33.30 15.77
C PHE A 10 0.61 -31.86 15.71
N ALA A 11 1.37 -30.93 16.27
CA ALA A 11 1.09 -29.49 16.09
C ALA A 11 1.49 -29.10 14.66
N VAL A 12 0.51 -28.98 13.78
CA VAL A 12 0.72 -28.39 12.45
C VAL A 12 0.89 -26.89 12.63
N LEU A 13 2.14 -26.42 12.58
CA LEU A 13 2.41 -24.98 12.43
C LEU A 13 1.93 -24.56 11.03
N MET A 14 0.77 -23.95 10.97
CA MET A 14 0.35 -23.23 9.78
C MET A 14 1.18 -21.95 9.67
N SER A 15 2.24 -22.00 8.88
CA SER A 15 2.95 -20.81 8.43
C SER A 15 2.01 -20.04 7.52
N ALA A 16 1.42 -18.95 8.03
CA ALA A 16 0.70 -18.00 7.19
C ALA A 16 1.73 -17.34 6.26
N SER A 17 1.87 -17.85 5.06
CA SER A 17 2.65 -17.20 3.99
C SER A 17 1.91 -15.91 3.63
N MET A 18 2.49 -14.75 3.99
CA MET A 18 1.98 -13.46 3.54
C MET A 18 2.26 -13.37 2.03
N ALA A 19 1.23 -13.59 1.23
CA ALA A 19 1.35 -13.50 -0.21
C ALA A 19 1.53 -12.03 -0.63
N LEU A 20 2.53 -11.77 -1.49
CA LEU A 20 2.68 -10.49 -2.16
C LEU A 20 1.55 -10.35 -3.18
N ALA A 21 0.60 -9.43 -2.93
CA ALA A 21 -0.57 -9.23 -3.80
C ALA A 21 -0.26 -8.35 -5.01
N ALA A 22 0.66 -7.38 -4.85
CA ALA A 22 1.03 -6.46 -5.91
C ALA A 22 2.44 -5.87 -5.70
N GLU A 23 3.01 -5.43 -6.82
CA GLU A 23 4.25 -4.68 -6.86
C GLU A 23 3.99 -3.33 -7.54
N VAL A 24 4.46 -2.24 -6.93
CA VAL A 24 4.33 -0.87 -7.45
C VAL A 24 5.72 -0.30 -7.63
N LYS A 25 6.07 0.02 -8.86
CA LYS A 25 7.38 0.60 -9.19
C LYS A 25 7.37 2.12 -9.00
N MET A 26 8.45 2.64 -8.47
CA MET A 26 8.71 4.09 -8.35
C MET A 26 9.62 4.50 -9.49
N LEU A 27 9.11 5.31 -10.42
CA LEU A 27 9.74 5.57 -11.71
C LEU A 27 9.90 7.08 -11.97
N ASN A 28 11.05 7.44 -12.56
CA ASN A 28 11.23 8.79 -13.13
C ASN A 28 10.35 9.00 -14.35
N LYS A 29 10.15 7.94 -15.16
CA LYS A 29 9.27 7.93 -16.33
C LYS A 29 8.57 6.58 -16.45
N GLY A 30 7.26 6.61 -16.47
CA GLY A 30 6.41 5.44 -16.67
C GLY A 30 5.42 5.67 -17.82
N ALA A 31 4.48 4.73 -17.97
CA ALA A 31 3.44 4.80 -19.01
C ALA A 31 2.54 6.03 -18.89
N GLU A 32 2.27 6.47 -17.66
CA GLU A 32 1.37 7.58 -17.34
C GLU A 32 2.08 8.96 -17.29
N GLY A 33 3.40 9.03 -17.45
CA GLY A 33 4.15 10.27 -17.42
C GLY A 33 5.43 10.24 -16.60
N LEU A 34 5.83 11.42 -16.12
CA LEU A 34 7.04 11.60 -15.32
C LEU A 34 6.73 11.52 -13.81
N MET A 35 7.69 11.00 -13.05
CA MET A 35 7.60 10.88 -11.60
C MET A 35 6.31 10.18 -11.17
N VAL A 36 6.24 8.87 -11.40
CA VAL A 36 5.01 8.08 -11.22
C VAL A 36 5.25 6.83 -10.39
N PHE A 37 4.21 6.43 -9.65
CA PHE A 37 4.00 5.06 -9.22
C PHE A 37 3.33 4.28 -10.36
N GLN A 38 3.81 3.08 -10.63
CA GLN A 38 3.25 2.23 -11.68
C GLN A 38 3.06 0.79 -11.18
N PRO A 39 1.80 0.31 -11.09
CA PRO A 39 0.56 1.04 -11.32
C PRO A 39 0.25 2.07 -10.21
N ALA A 40 -0.51 3.11 -10.52
CA ALA A 40 -0.94 4.13 -9.56
C ALA A 40 -2.23 3.77 -8.80
N LEU A 41 -2.97 2.77 -9.26
CA LEU A 41 -4.14 2.21 -8.60
C LEU A 41 -3.98 0.72 -8.41
N VAL A 42 -4.09 0.28 -7.16
CA VAL A 42 -4.02 -1.14 -6.78
C VAL A 42 -5.24 -1.51 -5.95
N LYS A 43 -5.88 -2.62 -6.30
CA LYS A 43 -7.00 -3.20 -5.55
C LYS A 43 -6.57 -4.53 -4.95
N ILE A 44 -6.70 -4.67 -3.65
CA ILE A 44 -6.29 -5.85 -2.87
C ILE A 44 -7.33 -6.18 -1.80
N GLU A 45 -7.14 -7.31 -1.13
CA GLU A 45 -7.96 -7.73 0.00
C GLU A 45 -7.28 -7.42 1.35
N PRO A 46 -8.05 -7.29 2.45
CA PRO A 46 -7.47 -7.14 3.78
C PRO A 46 -6.49 -8.27 4.12
N GLY A 47 -5.32 -7.89 4.64
CA GLY A 47 -4.23 -8.82 4.96
C GLY A 47 -3.20 -9.00 3.84
N ASP A 48 -3.49 -8.49 2.65
CA ASP A 48 -2.55 -8.53 1.52
C ASP A 48 -1.40 -7.54 1.72
N THR A 49 -0.29 -7.81 1.01
CA THR A 49 0.90 -6.97 0.99
C THR A 49 1.14 -6.35 -0.38
N VAL A 50 1.65 -5.12 -0.38
CA VAL A 50 2.15 -4.44 -1.58
C VAL A 50 3.61 -4.10 -1.38
N LYS A 51 4.42 -4.42 -2.36
CA LYS A 51 5.83 -4.03 -2.42
C LYS A 51 5.97 -2.78 -3.30
N PHE A 52 6.46 -1.70 -2.71
CA PHE A 52 6.87 -0.52 -3.46
C PHE A 52 8.36 -0.65 -3.78
N VAL A 53 8.69 -0.67 -5.06
CA VAL A 53 10.05 -0.94 -5.56
C VAL A 53 10.72 0.35 -6.01
N ALA A 54 11.87 0.66 -5.42
CA ALA A 54 12.70 1.79 -5.81
C ALA A 54 13.44 1.48 -7.13
N SER A 55 12.71 1.41 -8.25
CA SER A 55 13.25 1.09 -9.56
C SER A 55 14.18 2.17 -10.08
N ASP A 56 13.84 3.43 -9.84
CA ASP A 56 14.69 4.59 -10.08
C ASP A 56 15.08 5.27 -8.76
N LYS A 57 16.11 6.10 -8.79
CA LYS A 57 16.59 6.83 -7.61
C LYS A 57 15.72 8.06 -7.29
N SER A 58 15.85 8.54 -6.07
CA SER A 58 15.22 9.75 -5.54
C SER A 58 13.71 9.61 -5.30
N HIS A 59 13.27 8.40 -4.99
CA HIS A 59 11.88 8.10 -4.64
C HIS A 59 11.77 7.42 -3.27
N ASN A 60 10.62 7.62 -2.64
CA ASN A 60 10.14 6.85 -1.50
C ASN A 60 8.64 6.60 -1.64
N ALA A 61 8.09 5.76 -0.78
CA ALA A 61 6.65 5.56 -0.64
C ALA A 61 6.25 5.77 0.80
N GLU A 62 5.31 6.69 1.03
CA GLU A 62 4.77 6.95 2.36
C GLU A 62 3.28 7.27 2.30
N SER A 63 2.57 7.00 3.39
CA SER A 63 1.14 7.29 3.48
C SER A 63 0.86 8.79 3.51
N ILE A 64 -0.28 9.18 2.93
CA ILE A 64 -0.76 10.57 2.93
C ILE A 64 -1.66 10.77 4.15
N LYS A 65 -1.34 11.78 4.96
CA LYS A 65 -2.18 12.15 6.12
C LYS A 65 -3.60 12.48 5.68
N GLY A 66 -4.59 11.89 6.36
CA GLY A 66 -6.00 12.07 6.03
C GLY A 66 -6.52 11.12 4.93
N MET A 67 -5.64 10.34 4.31
CA MET A 67 -6.01 9.33 3.30
C MET A 67 -5.69 7.92 3.80
N LEU A 68 -6.06 7.61 5.02
CA LEU A 68 -5.99 6.30 5.63
C LEU A 68 -7.34 5.97 6.26
N PRO A 69 -7.75 4.68 6.27
CA PRO A 69 -8.89 4.28 7.09
C PRO A 69 -8.64 4.54 8.57
N GLU A 70 -9.70 4.77 9.32
CA GLU A 70 -9.61 4.96 10.77
C GLU A 70 -8.90 3.77 11.43
N GLY A 71 -7.94 4.08 12.31
CA GLY A 71 -7.16 3.09 13.03
C GLY A 71 -6.06 2.39 12.22
N ALA A 72 -5.89 2.71 10.93
CA ALA A 72 -4.76 2.22 10.16
C ALA A 72 -3.47 2.97 10.55
N ALA A 73 -2.37 2.22 10.67
CA ALA A 73 -1.08 2.80 10.97
C ALA A 73 -0.49 3.50 9.74
N PRO A 74 0.03 4.74 9.88
CA PRO A 74 0.79 5.37 8.82
C PRO A 74 2.11 4.64 8.58
N PHE A 75 2.65 4.76 7.37
CA PHE A 75 3.96 4.23 7.02
C PHE A 75 4.78 5.27 6.26
N ALA A 76 6.10 5.16 6.36
CA ALA A 76 7.05 5.98 5.64
C ALA A 76 8.27 5.13 5.26
N GLY A 77 8.41 4.86 3.98
CA GLY A 77 9.58 4.20 3.41
C GLY A 77 10.76 5.16 3.33
N LYS A 78 11.97 4.61 3.42
CA LYS A 78 13.20 5.39 3.27
C LYS A 78 13.47 5.70 1.79
N MET A 79 14.20 6.78 1.56
CA MET A 79 14.61 7.18 0.21
C MET A 79 15.48 6.10 -0.45
N ASN A 80 15.16 5.78 -1.71
CA ASN A 80 15.88 4.79 -2.53
C ASN A 80 15.80 3.34 -2.03
N GLU A 81 14.88 3.04 -1.15
CA GLU A 81 14.68 1.68 -0.63
C GLU A 81 13.30 1.13 -0.99
N ASP A 82 13.27 -0.17 -1.25
CA ASP A 82 12.01 -0.90 -1.35
C ASP A 82 11.31 -0.90 0.01
N VAL A 83 9.99 -0.87 -0.02
CA VAL A 83 9.19 -1.04 1.20
C VAL A 83 8.03 -2.00 0.94
N VAL A 84 7.84 -2.95 1.86
CA VAL A 84 6.72 -3.88 1.86
C VAL A 84 5.74 -3.47 2.94
N VAL A 85 4.50 -3.23 2.54
CA VAL A 85 3.44 -2.79 3.44
C VAL A 85 2.31 -3.81 3.45
N THR A 86 1.90 -4.22 4.64
CA THR A 86 0.70 -5.07 4.85
C THR A 86 -0.49 -4.18 5.15
N PHE A 87 -1.59 -4.41 4.44
CA PHE A 87 -2.82 -3.63 4.55
C PHE A 87 -3.93 -4.46 5.21
N ASP A 88 -4.05 -4.38 6.53
CA ASP A 88 -4.99 -5.19 7.30
C ASP A 88 -6.41 -4.65 7.32
N LYS A 89 -6.57 -3.34 7.24
CA LYS A 89 -7.88 -2.67 7.31
C LYS A 89 -8.41 -2.36 5.92
N ALA A 90 -9.69 -2.66 5.69
CA ALA A 90 -10.38 -2.25 4.49
C ALA A 90 -10.44 -0.71 4.41
N GLY A 91 -10.31 -0.17 3.21
CA GLY A 91 -10.40 1.25 2.96
C GLY A 91 -9.51 1.72 1.83
N VAL A 92 -9.48 3.03 1.60
CA VAL A 92 -8.61 3.70 0.65
C VAL A 92 -7.39 4.25 1.38
N TYR A 93 -6.21 3.90 0.88
CA TYR A 93 -4.93 4.40 1.36
C TYR A 93 -4.28 5.24 0.27
N GLY A 94 -4.03 6.51 0.57
CA GLY A 94 -3.23 7.38 -0.30
C GLY A 94 -1.74 7.19 0.00
N VAL A 95 -0.97 7.07 -1.07
CA VAL A 95 0.50 6.93 -1.02
C VAL A 95 1.13 8.05 -1.83
N LYS A 96 2.18 8.66 -1.31
CA LYS A 96 2.94 9.70 -2.00
C LYS A 96 4.43 9.36 -2.04
N CYS A 97 5.10 9.90 -3.03
CA CYS A 97 6.54 10.08 -3.03
C CYS A 97 6.84 11.47 -2.48
N MET A 98 7.55 11.56 -1.35
CA MET A 98 7.71 12.83 -0.64
C MET A 98 8.35 13.93 -1.50
N PRO A 99 9.49 13.71 -2.20
CA PRO A 99 10.10 14.76 -3.02
C PRO A 99 9.30 15.14 -4.28
N HIS A 100 8.43 14.27 -4.78
CA HIS A 100 7.68 14.51 -6.02
C HIS A 100 6.16 14.63 -5.81
N TYR A 101 5.73 14.77 -4.56
CA TYR A 101 4.31 14.86 -4.21
C TYR A 101 3.63 16.05 -4.91
N ALA A 102 4.25 17.21 -4.90
CA ALA A 102 3.72 18.40 -5.57
C ALA A 102 3.64 18.26 -7.10
N MET A 103 4.41 17.34 -7.68
CA MET A 103 4.37 16.99 -9.11
C MET A 103 3.27 15.98 -9.46
N GLY A 104 2.58 15.45 -8.47
CA GLY A 104 1.50 14.49 -8.65
C GLY A 104 1.91 13.02 -8.52
N MET A 105 3.08 12.73 -7.96
CA MET A 105 3.52 11.35 -7.73
C MET A 105 2.80 10.74 -6.54
N VAL A 106 1.65 10.16 -6.83
CA VAL A 106 0.74 9.55 -5.86
C VAL A 106 0.22 8.21 -6.37
N ALA A 107 -0.16 7.34 -5.44
CA ALA A 107 -0.86 6.09 -5.72
C ALA A 107 -2.04 5.92 -4.75
N LEU A 108 -3.00 5.09 -5.14
CA LEU A 108 -4.08 4.64 -4.28
C LEU A 108 -4.06 3.13 -4.16
N ILE A 109 -4.15 2.68 -2.93
CA ILE A 109 -4.35 1.27 -2.60
C ILE A 109 -5.76 1.14 -2.04
N VAL A 110 -6.61 0.40 -2.74
CA VAL A 110 -7.99 0.12 -2.34
C VAL A 110 -8.03 -1.28 -1.75
N VAL A 111 -8.32 -1.36 -0.47
CA VAL A 111 -8.32 -2.61 0.30
C VAL A 111 -9.75 -3.02 0.57
N GLY A 112 -10.18 -4.13 0.03
CA GLY A 112 -11.53 -4.65 0.17
C GLY A 112 -12.60 -3.64 -0.26
N LYS A 113 -13.65 -3.51 0.55
CA LYS A 113 -14.73 -2.56 0.33
C LYS A 113 -14.49 -1.29 1.17
N PRO A 114 -14.11 -0.15 0.56
CA PRO A 114 -13.74 1.05 1.30
C PRO A 114 -14.96 1.76 1.88
N ASP A 115 -14.81 2.29 3.09
CA ASP A 115 -15.79 3.14 3.79
C ASP A 115 -15.30 4.57 4.01
N ASN A 116 -14.04 4.87 3.70
CA ASN A 116 -13.41 6.18 3.88
C ASN A 116 -13.19 6.97 2.59
N LEU A 117 -13.85 6.61 1.50
CA LEU A 117 -13.61 7.20 0.18
C LEU A 117 -13.86 8.72 0.16
N ASP A 118 -14.94 9.18 0.78
CA ASP A 118 -15.27 10.62 0.82
C ASP A 118 -14.26 11.40 1.66
N ALA A 119 -13.84 10.87 2.80
CA ALA A 119 -12.79 11.47 3.63
C ALA A 119 -11.46 11.54 2.88
N ALA A 120 -11.09 10.49 2.15
CA ALA A 120 -9.88 10.45 1.34
C ALA A 120 -9.90 11.48 0.21
N LYS A 121 -11.04 11.65 -0.47
CA LYS A 121 -11.23 12.68 -1.50
C LYS A 121 -11.15 14.11 -0.95
N ALA A 122 -11.59 14.30 0.29
CA ALA A 122 -11.60 15.61 0.96
C ALA A 122 -10.23 15.95 1.60
N ALA A 123 -9.32 14.98 1.75
CA ALA A 123 -8.03 15.20 2.37
C ALA A 123 -7.19 16.26 1.61
N PRO A 124 -6.48 17.15 2.34
CA PRO A 124 -5.61 18.13 1.70
C PRO A 124 -4.51 17.46 0.87
N GLN A 125 -4.32 17.94 -0.35
CA GLN A 125 -3.31 17.46 -1.29
C GLN A 125 -2.42 18.61 -1.74
N SER A 126 -1.16 18.31 -2.06
CA SER A 126 -0.19 19.28 -2.55
C SER A 126 -0.14 19.34 -4.06
N GLY A 127 -0.13 20.56 -4.63
CA GLY A 127 0.14 20.80 -6.04
C GLY A 127 -0.70 19.92 -6.98
N LYS A 128 -0.06 19.29 -7.93
CA LYS A 128 -0.68 18.42 -8.94
C LYS A 128 -1.21 17.10 -8.39
N ALA A 129 -0.84 16.72 -7.18
CA ALA A 129 -1.34 15.50 -6.54
C ALA A 129 -2.86 15.55 -6.33
N LYS A 130 -3.42 16.72 -6.09
CA LYS A 130 -4.86 16.91 -5.86
C LYS A 130 -5.75 16.38 -6.99
N PRO A 131 -5.53 16.74 -8.27
CA PRO A 131 -6.30 16.15 -9.37
C PRO A 131 -5.98 14.68 -9.60
N ALA A 132 -4.74 14.25 -9.44
CA ALA A 132 -4.33 12.85 -9.63
C ALA A 132 -5.05 11.92 -8.63
N ALA A 133 -5.07 12.25 -7.36
CA ALA A 133 -5.78 11.47 -6.34
C ALA A 133 -7.30 11.41 -6.58
N ARG A 134 -7.90 12.47 -7.10
CA ARG A 134 -9.33 12.49 -7.44
C ARG A 134 -9.67 11.61 -8.65
N GLN A 135 -8.82 11.61 -9.67
CA GLN A 135 -9.04 10.82 -10.89
C GLN A 135 -8.95 9.32 -10.63
N THR A 136 -8.10 8.92 -9.71
CA THR A 136 -7.88 7.50 -9.41
C THR A 136 -9.03 6.87 -8.58
N THR A 137 -9.92 7.68 -8.00
CA THR A 137 -11.05 7.21 -7.18
C THR A 137 -12.37 7.03 -7.94
N THR A 138 -12.44 7.36 -9.21
CA THR A 138 -13.57 7.06 -10.10
C THR A 138 -13.31 5.76 -10.85
#